data_72ba4a92e20545738a627ed127de7b14
#
_entry.id   72ba4a92e20545738a627ed127de7b14
#
_cell.length_a   1.000
_cell.length_b   1.000
_cell.length_c   1.000
_cell.angle_alpha   90.00
_cell.angle_beta   90.00
_cell.angle_gamma   90.00
#
_symmetry.space_group_name_H-M   'P 1'
#
loop_
_entity.id
_entity.type
_entity.pdbx_description
1 polymer ?
#
loop_
_entity_poly.entity_id
_entity_poly.type
_entity_poly.pdbx_seq_one_letter_code
_entity_poly.pdbx_strand_id
1 'polypeptide(L)'
;MPLAWIRRDRQCIGPVRPPVFLLYREQARSYNGGRSGPATMPTTAIIVPCRLESTRFPRKLLHAIKGQPLLVWVAERIAAQAPEFPLYFAVDDESLRATVAVRGFSAIMTSPGHASGTDRLAEANRVVRADFVINVQADEPLVTGAQIRELARLVAGAAPMATLATPFRRAADFLNPNQVKVVVRGDGRALLFSRSPLPYVRDRGGAVDDAWVAAHPCYKHLGLYAYRADLLERFASLPPGRYEQIEKLEQLRVLENGYDIMVGLTEDPTIGVDTPEDAKRFEEALDAQG
;
A
#
# COMPACT_ATOMS: atom_id res chain seq x y z
N MET A 1 25.73 -54.02 -26.72
CA MET A 1 25.94 -53.59 -25.31
C MET A 1 25.08 -52.36 -25.07
N PRO A 2 24.12 -52.39 -24.15
CA PRO A 2 23.21 -51.31 -23.94
C PRO A 2 23.71 -50.34 -22.83
N LEU A 3 23.58 -49.06 -23.03
CA LEU A 3 23.73 -48.05 -21.97
C LEU A 3 22.31 -47.68 -21.50
N ALA A 4 21.87 -48.40 -20.48
CA ALA A 4 20.85 -47.93 -19.56
C ALA A 4 21.51 -46.98 -18.58
N TRP A 5 20.95 -45.80 -18.43
CA TRP A 5 20.97 -44.93 -17.23
C TRP A 5 20.39 -43.57 -17.66
N ILE A 6 19.15 -43.35 -17.34
CA ILE A 6 18.61 -42.17 -16.61
C ILE A 6 17.10 -42.38 -16.57
N ARG A 7 16.67 -43.04 -15.52
CA ARG A 7 15.36 -42.80 -14.89
C ARG A 7 15.65 -42.25 -13.52
N ARG A 8 15.06 -41.11 -13.23
CA ARG A 8 14.70 -40.50 -11.91
C ARG A 8 14.94 -39.01 -11.97
N ASP A 9 14.08 -38.14 -11.49
CA ASP A 9 12.89 -38.24 -10.63
C ASP A 9 12.05 -37.00 -10.94
N ARG A 10 10.79 -37.23 -11.32
CA ARG A 10 9.78 -36.17 -11.17
C ARG A 10 9.45 -36.11 -9.69
N GLN A 11 10.18 -35.32 -8.92
CA GLN A 11 9.68 -34.88 -7.64
C GLN A 11 8.63 -33.80 -7.89
N CYS A 12 7.38 -34.21 -7.72
CA CYS A 12 6.24 -33.33 -7.59
C CYS A 12 6.53 -32.32 -6.48
N ILE A 13 6.67 -31.06 -6.84
CA ILE A 13 6.53 -29.97 -5.87
C ILE A 13 5.07 -30.04 -5.45
N GLY A 14 4.82 -30.58 -4.28
CA GLY A 14 3.51 -30.62 -3.66
C GLY A 14 2.97 -29.20 -3.44
N PRO A 15 1.65 -29.03 -3.25
CA PRO A 15 1.05 -27.73 -3.06
C PRO A 15 1.78 -27.00 -1.93
N VAL A 16 2.26 -25.78 -2.22
CA VAL A 16 2.85 -24.89 -1.23
C VAL A 16 1.81 -24.67 -0.15
N ARG A 17 2.04 -25.26 1.03
CA ARG A 17 1.17 -25.03 2.18
C ARG A 17 1.18 -23.53 2.48
N PRO A 18 0.02 -22.91 2.77
CA PRO A 18 0.00 -21.52 3.20
C PRO A 18 0.90 -21.37 4.43
N PRO A 19 1.62 -20.23 4.56
CA PRO A 19 2.53 -20.02 5.67
C PRO A 19 1.78 -20.15 6.99
N VAL A 20 2.38 -20.88 7.94
CA VAL A 20 1.84 -21.18 9.26
C VAL A 20 1.62 -19.90 10.06
N PHE A 21 0.39 -19.42 10.10
CA PHE A 21 -0.06 -18.20 10.80
C PHE A 21 -0.22 -18.36 12.32
N LEU A 22 0.47 -19.30 12.98
CA LEU A 22 0.14 -19.70 14.36
C LEU A 22 1.17 -19.31 15.44
N LEU A 23 2.21 -18.55 15.16
CA LEU A 23 3.26 -18.26 16.16
C LEU A 23 3.37 -16.79 16.63
N TYR A 24 2.45 -15.89 16.27
CA TYR A 24 2.63 -14.46 16.55
C TYR A 24 1.87 -13.90 17.75
N ARG A 25 1.20 -14.72 18.58
CA ARG A 25 0.49 -14.22 19.77
C ARG A 25 1.38 -13.88 20.98
N GLU A 26 2.63 -14.34 21.02
CA GLU A 26 3.48 -14.15 22.21
C GLU A 26 4.53 -13.04 22.13
N GLN A 27 4.87 -12.54 20.94
CA GLN A 27 5.90 -11.50 20.80
C GLN A 27 5.41 -10.05 20.95
N ALA A 28 4.12 -9.80 20.98
CA ALA A 28 3.56 -8.46 21.19
C ALA A 28 3.76 -7.89 22.61
N ARG A 29 4.31 -8.67 23.56
CA ARG A 29 4.49 -8.25 24.96
C ARG A 29 5.84 -7.61 25.29
N SER A 30 6.81 -7.56 24.38
CA SER A 30 8.17 -7.11 24.73
C SER A 30 8.53 -5.68 24.28
N TYR A 31 7.58 -4.89 23.75
CA TYR A 31 7.87 -3.52 23.32
C TYR A 31 7.18 -2.46 24.19
N ASN A 32 7.47 -2.48 25.50
CA ASN A 32 7.18 -1.37 26.40
C ASN A 32 8.48 -0.63 26.74
N GLY A 33 9.00 0.12 25.80
CA GLY A 33 10.07 1.09 26.03
C GLY A 33 9.50 2.41 26.58
N GLY A 34 9.44 2.56 27.91
CA GLY A 34 9.60 3.86 28.55
C GLY A 34 8.43 4.84 28.59
N ARG A 35 7.16 4.41 28.74
CA ARG A 35 6.09 5.29 29.23
C ARG A 35 5.55 4.76 30.56
N SER A 36 5.85 5.46 31.66
CA SER A 36 5.25 5.23 32.97
C SER A 36 3.89 5.95 33.04
N GLY A 37 2.85 5.29 32.55
CA GLY A 37 1.44 5.68 32.65
C GLY A 37 0.57 4.44 32.50
N PRO A 38 -0.74 4.46 32.87
CA PRO A 38 -1.62 3.34 32.59
C PRO A 38 -1.55 3.04 31.09
N ALA A 39 -1.35 1.75 30.74
CA ALA A 39 -1.22 1.32 29.36
C ALA A 39 -2.53 1.60 28.60
N THR A 40 -2.61 2.76 27.94
CA THR A 40 -3.67 3.04 26.98
C THR A 40 -3.45 2.16 25.75
N MET A 41 -4.52 1.56 25.22
CA MET A 41 -4.42 0.81 23.95
C MET A 41 -3.87 1.74 22.87
N PRO A 42 -2.93 1.25 22.03
CA PRO A 42 -2.38 2.07 20.96
C PRO A 42 -3.48 2.50 19.98
N THR A 43 -3.45 3.76 19.60
CA THR A 43 -4.46 4.38 18.74
C THR A 43 -4.08 4.23 17.26
N THR A 44 -5.06 3.91 16.43
CA THR A 44 -4.90 3.82 14.98
C THR A 44 -5.82 4.84 14.30
N ALA A 45 -5.31 5.57 13.32
CA ALA A 45 -6.10 6.50 12.51
C ALA A 45 -5.81 6.32 11.02
N ILE A 46 -6.80 6.60 10.20
CA ILE A 46 -6.63 6.72 8.75
C ILE A 46 -6.37 8.19 8.43
N ILE A 47 -5.28 8.47 7.71
CA ILE A 47 -4.96 9.80 7.20
C ILE A 47 -4.78 9.71 5.69
N VAL A 48 -5.58 10.48 4.95
CA VAL A 48 -5.59 10.52 3.49
C VAL A 48 -4.82 11.78 3.04
N PRO A 49 -3.64 11.63 2.43
CA PRO A 49 -2.88 12.79 1.93
C PRO A 49 -3.53 13.29 0.63
N CYS A 50 -3.89 14.56 0.61
CA CYS A 50 -4.56 15.21 -0.50
C CYS A 50 -3.75 16.38 -1.00
N ARG A 51 -3.44 16.39 -2.30
CA ARG A 51 -2.78 17.50 -2.99
C ARG A 51 -3.67 17.98 -4.11
N LEU A 52 -3.88 19.31 -4.18
CA LEU A 52 -4.73 19.92 -5.22
C LEU A 52 -4.14 19.69 -6.62
N GLU A 53 -2.85 19.96 -6.76
CA GLU A 53 -2.19 19.87 -8.06
C GLU A 53 -1.72 18.45 -8.37
N SER A 54 -1.97 18.02 -9.59
CA SER A 54 -1.53 16.74 -10.16
C SER A 54 -1.10 16.96 -11.60
N THR A 55 0.10 16.48 -11.96
CA THR A 55 0.70 16.72 -13.28
C THR A 55 -0.03 16.02 -14.42
N ARG A 56 -0.44 14.76 -14.20
CA ARG A 56 -1.10 13.94 -15.23
C ARG A 56 -2.59 14.22 -15.38
N PHE A 57 -3.22 14.65 -14.31
CA PHE A 57 -4.65 14.96 -14.27
C PHE A 57 -4.87 16.15 -13.33
N PRO A 58 -4.78 17.40 -13.83
CA PRO A 58 -4.90 18.60 -13.01
C PRO A 58 -6.16 18.61 -12.17
N ARG A 59 -6.04 18.95 -10.87
CA ARG A 59 -7.12 19.01 -9.90
C ARG A 59 -7.97 17.73 -9.80
N LYS A 60 -7.37 16.56 -10.03
CA LYS A 60 -8.07 15.27 -10.13
C LYS A 60 -9.00 14.95 -8.95
N LEU A 61 -8.61 15.36 -7.73
CA LEU A 61 -9.42 15.09 -6.54
C LEU A 61 -10.75 15.85 -6.52
N LEU A 62 -10.85 16.96 -7.24
CA LEU A 62 -12.07 17.74 -7.44
C LEU A 62 -12.82 17.36 -8.72
N HIS A 63 -12.25 16.46 -9.54
CA HIS A 63 -12.93 16.00 -10.75
C HIS A 63 -14.21 15.26 -10.40
N ALA A 64 -15.31 15.70 -11.05
CA ALA A 64 -16.63 15.12 -10.80
C ALA A 64 -16.81 13.81 -11.60
N ILE A 65 -17.07 12.73 -10.90
CA ILE A 65 -17.46 11.42 -11.45
C ILE A 65 -18.90 11.19 -10.99
N LYS A 66 -19.81 11.03 -11.93
CA LYS A 66 -21.28 10.97 -11.66
C LYS A 66 -21.78 12.11 -10.79
N GLY A 67 -21.28 13.32 -11.01
CA GLY A 67 -21.68 14.52 -10.28
C GLY A 67 -21.07 14.70 -8.89
N GLN A 68 -20.18 13.79 -8.45
CA GLN A 68 -19.52 13.85 -7.15
C GLN A 68 -17.99 13.89 -7.31
N PRO A 69 -17.27 14.79 -6.60
CA PRO A 69 -15.80 14.82 -6.63
C PRO A 69 -15.18 13.47 -6.25
N LEU A 70 -14.06 13.09 -6.92
CA LEU A 70 -13.31 11.86 -6.62
C LEU A 70 -12.97 11.76 -5.12
N LEU A 71 -12.53 12.87 -4.52
CA LEU A 71 -12.19 12.92 -3.10
C LEU A 71 -13.36 12.52 -2.20
N VAL A 72 -14.60 12.88 -2.56
CA VAL A 72 -15.79 12.52 -1.80
C VAL A 72 -16.12 11.03 -1.96
N TRP A 73 -15.93 10.45 -3.16
CA TRP A 73 -16.05 9.01 -3.38
C TRP A 73 -15.11 8.23 -2.44
N VAL A 74 -13.84 8.66 -2.36
CA VAL A 74 -12.86 8.04 -1.47
C VAL A 74 -13.25 8.20 -0.01
N ALA A 75 -13.69 9.39 0.40
CA ALA A 75 -14.08 9.67 1.78
C ALA A 75 -15.25 8.80 2.25
N GLU A 76 -16.33 8.75 1.48
CA GLU A 76 -17.51 7.94 1.77
C GLU A 76 -17.18 6.44 1.74
N ARG A 77 -16.32 6.02 0.80
CA ARG A 77 -15.88 4.62 0.73
C ARG A 77 -15.14 4.21 1.98
N ILE A 78 -14.13 4.97 2.41
CA ILE A 78 -13.35 4.65 3.62
C ILE A 78 -14.26 4.64 4.86
N ALA A 79 -15.10 5.65 5.02
CA ALA A 79 -16.02 5.75 6.16
C ALA A 79 -16.99 4.57 6.23
N ALA A 80 -17.49 4.09 5.09
CA ALA A 80 -18.37 2.93 5.03
C ALA A 80 -17.64 1.61 5.27
N GLN A 81 -16.39 1.49 4.78
CA GLN A 81 -15.63 0.25 4.81
C GLN A 81 -14.89 0.00 6.14
N ALA A 82 -14.50 1.06 6.84
CA ALA A 82 -13.71 0.97 8.07
C ALA A 82 -14.14 2.02 9.12
N PRO A 83 -15.44 2.03 9.53
CA PRO A 83 -16.00 3.05 10.43
C PRO A 83 -15.39 3.04 11.85
N GLU A 84 -14.69 1.98 12.21
CA GLU A 84 -14.00 1.85 13.50
C GLU A 84 -12.74 2.70 13.64
N PHE A 85 -12.17 3.19 12.52
CA PHE A 85 -10.98 4.03 12.55
C PHE A 85 -11.33 5.51 12.35
N PRO A 86 -10.82 6.42 13.19
CA PRO A 86 -10.90 7.85 12.94
C PRO A 86 -10.29 8.19 11.56
N LEU A 87 -11.00 9.00 10.77
CA LEU A 87 -10.63 9.36 9.40
C LEU A 87 -10.34 10.86 9.31
N TYR A 88 -9.17 11.20 8.77
CA TYR A 88 -8.69 12.56 8.55
C TYR A 88 -8.16 12.74 7.13
N PHE A 89 -8.35 13.96 6.59
CA PHE A 89 -7.81 14.36 5.28
C PHE A 89 -6.72 15.40 5.50
N ALA A 90 -5.48 15.07 5.12
CA ALA A 90 -4.35 16.00 5.16
C ALA A 90 -4.30 16.75 3.84
N VAL A 91 -4.74 18.00 3.82
CA VAL A 91 -5.00 18.79 2.60
C VAL A 91 -4.06 19.99 2.50
N ASP A 92 -3.69 20.42 1.29
CA ASP A 92 -2.85 21.58 1.03
C ASP A 92 -3.61 22.80 0.46
N ASP A 93 -4.91 22.65 0.26
CA ASP A 93 -5.72 23.71 -0.34
C ASP A 93 -7.10 23.79 0.31
N GLU A 94 -7.61 25.03 0.43
CA GLU A 94 -8.89 25.31 1.05
C GLU A 94 -10.08 24.67 0.30
N SER A 95 -9.97 24.54 -1.04
CA SER A 95 -11.02 23.90 -1.84
C SER A 95 -11.16 22.42 -1.52
N LEU A 96 -10.03 21.72 -1.25
CA LEU A 96 -10.07 20.34 -0.78
C LEU A 96 -10.67 20.24 0.62
N ARG A 97 -10.27 21.16 1.53
CA ARG A 97 -10.82 21.23 2.89
C ARG A 97 -12.35 21.42 2.85
N ALA A 98 -12.81 22.40 2.09
CA ALA A 98 -14.24 22.67 1.95
C ALA A 98 -15.00 21.48 1.37
N THR A 99 -14.42 20.78 0.38
CA THR A 99 -15.04 19.63 -0.28
C THR A 99 -15.35 18.49 0.69
N VAL A 100 -14.42 18.16 1.60
CA VAL A 100 -14.65 17.08 2.58
C VAL A 100 -15.44 17.55 3.79
N ALA A 101 -15.29 18.83 4.22
CA ALA A 101 -15.99 19.40 5.34
C ALA A 101 -17.53 19.47 5.13
N VAL A 102 -17.98 19.78 3.92
CA VAL A 102 -19.42 19.77 3.55
C VAL A 102 -20.06 18.40 3.78
N ARG A 103 -19.29 17.32 3.72
CA ARG A 103 -19.72 15.95 4.00
C ARG A 103 -19.50 15.51 5.45
N GLY A 104 -19.07 16.42 6.32
CA GLY A 104 -18.84 16.14 7.75
C GLY A 104 -17.49 15.47 8.06
N PHE A 105 -16.56 15.38 7.10
CA PHE A 105 -15.26 14.79 7.34
C PHE A 105 -14.26 15.80 7.89
N SER A 106 -13.33 15.31 8.72
CA SER A 106 -12.28 16.11 9.34
C SER A 106 -11.10 16.34 8.38
N ALA A 107 -10.74 17.60 8.14
CA ALA A 107 -9.58 17.98 7.35
C ALA A 107 -8.55 18.73 8.19
N ILE A 108 -7.28 18.43 7.95
CA ILE A 108 -6.12 19.08 8.56
C ILE A 108 -5.36 19.80 7.46
N MET A 109 -5.24 21.13 7.59
CA MET A 109 -4.41 21.90 6.66
C MET A 109 -2.95 21.59 6.90
N THR A 110 -2.23 21.33 5.82
CA THR A 110 -0.80 21.01 5.81
C THR A 110 -0.06 21.88 4.80
N SER A 111 1.25 21.98 4.95
CA SER A 111 2.08 22.77 4.04
C SER A 111 1.94 22.33 2.58
N PRO A 112 1.75 23.24 1.63
CA PRO A 112 1.79 22.93 0.19
C PRO A 112 3.20 22.56 -0.29
N GLY A 113 4.24 22.87 0.48
CA GLY A 113 5.65 22.65 0.13
C GLY A 113 6.17 21.25 0.38
N HIS A 114 5.35 20.31 0.82
CA HIS A 114 5.79 18.94 1.03
C HIS A 114 6.21 18.26 -0.28
N ALA A 115 7.39 17.61 -0.24
CA ALA A 115 7.92 16.87 -1.38
C ALA A 115 7.14 15.59 -1.65
N SER A 116 6.56 14.99 -0.61
CA SER A 116 5.85 13.70 -0.69
C SER A 116 4.55 13.66 0.11
N GLY A 117 3.72 12.65 -0.20
CA GLY A 117 2.53 12.32 0.59
C GLY A 117 2.89 11.90 2.03
N THR A 118 4.02 11.22 2.21
CA THR A 118 4.47 10.73 3.52
C THR A 118 4.88 11.88 4.44
N ASP A 119 5.53 12.92 3.92
CA ASP A 119 5.85 14.13 4.69
C ASP A 119 4.57 14.83 5.18
N ARG A 120 3.55 14.87 4.33
CA ARG A 120 2.23 15.42 4.66
C ARG A 120 1.53 14.62 5.76
N LEU A 121 1.64 13.29 5.72
CA LEU A 121 1.12 12.42 6.77
C LEU A 121 1.81 12.69 8.11
N ALA A 122 3.13 12.86 8.11
CA ALA A 122 3.90 13.16 9.32
C ALA A 122 3.44 14.48 9.95
N GLU A 123 3.25 15.55 9.15
CA GLU A 123 2.70 16.82 9.64
C GLU A 123 1.30 16.65 10.24
N ALA A 124 0.39 15.99 9.52
CA ALA A 124 -0.97 15.77 9.98
C ALA A 124 -1.00 14.94 11.26
N ASN A 125 -0.14 13.91 11.39
CA ASN A 125 -0.11 13.08 12.58
C ASN A 125 0.40 13.80 13.82
N ARG A 126 1.13 14.89 13.72
CA ARG A 126 1.47 15.75 14.87
C ARG A 126 0.23 16.35 15.53
N VAL A 127 -0.85 16.54 14.76
CA VAL A 127 -2.16 17.00 15.25
C VAL A 127 -2.99 15.81 15.74
N VAL A 128 -3.08 14.72 14.94
CA VAL A 128 -3.90 13.52 15.25
C VAL A 128 -3.32 12.74 16.42
N ARG A 129 -1.99 12.59 16.49
CA ARG A 129 -1.24 11.86 17.53
C ARG A 129 -1.60 10.38 17.62
N ALA A 130 -1.92 9.76 16.49
CA ALA A 130 -2.10 8.32 16.42
C ALA A 130 -0.76 7.58 16.56
N ASP A 131 -0.75 6.43 17.24
CA ASP A 131 0.41 5.56 17.35
C ASP A 131 0.67 4.81 16.03
N PHE A 132 -0.40 4.49 15.29
CA PHE A 132 -0.36 3.89 13.96
C PHE A 132 -1.17 4.73 12.98
N VAL A 133 -0.58 5.01 11.81
CA VAL A 133 -1.22 5.78 10.74
C VAL A 133 -1.41 4.89 9.53
N ILE A 134 -2.65 4.70 9.12
CA ILE A 134 -2.99 4.03 7.85
C ILE A 134 -3.09 5.11 6.77
N ASN A 135 -2.30 4.97 5.73
CA ASN A 135 -2.29 5.82 4.56
C ASN A 135 -3.11 5.18 3.44
N VAL A 136 -4.28 5.72 3.19
CA VAL A 136 -5.07 5.44 1.99
C VAL A 136 -4.88 6.60 1.03
N GLN A 137 -4.57 6.31 -0.24
CA GLN A 137 -4.39 7.37 -1.22
C GLN A 137 -5.73 8.01 -1.59
N ALA A 138 -5.73 9.33 -1.81
CA ALA A 138 -6.93 10.10 -2.13
C ALA A 138 -7.54 9.76 -3.52
N ASP A 139 -6.88 8.91 -4.28
CA ASP A 139 -7.25 8.45 -5.62
C ASP A 139 -7.57 6.95 -5.69
N GLU A 140 -7.77 6.30 -4.54
CA GLU A 140 -8.11 4.87 -4.43
C GLU A 140 -9.58 4.67 -3.99
N PRO A 141 -10.57 4.94 -4.89
CA PRO A 141 -11.97 4.94 -4.53
C PRO A 141 -12.57 3.54 -4.28
N LEU A 142 -11.82 2.47 -4.57
CA LEU A 142 -12.27 1.08 -4.38
C LEU A 142 -11.59 0.36 -3.21
N VAL A 143 -10.89 1.09 -2.33
CA VAL A 143 -10.29 0.48 -1.13
C VAL A 143 -11.33 -0.29 -0.32
N THR A 144 -10.92 -1.45 0.22
CA THR A 144 -11.80 -2.31 1.02
C THR A 144 -11.46 -2.26 2.51
N GLY A 145 -12.47 -2.51 3.35
CA GLY A 145 -12.27 -2.61 4.79
C GLY A 145 -11.32 -3.74 5.19
N ALA A 146 -11.29 -4.82 4.40
CA ALA A 146 -10.35 -5.92 4.59
C ALA A 146 -8.89 -5.45 4.41
N GLN A 147 -8.61 -4.66 3.38
CA GLN A 147 -7.28 -4.07 3.14
C GLN A 147 -6.86 -3.13 4.28
N ILE A 148 -7.76 -2.27 4.73
CA ILE A 148 -7.49 -1.32 5.83
C ILE A 148 -7.19 -2.08 7.14
N ARG A 149 -8.01 -3.08 7.49
CA ARG A 149 -7.81 -3.88 8.71
C ARG A 149 -6.54 -4.72 8.65
N GLU A 150 -6.18 -5.23 7.48
CA GLU A 150 -4.94 -5.98 7.31
C GLU A 150 -3.71 -5.07 7.53
N LEU A 151 -3.72 -3.84 7.00
CA LEU A 151 -2.68 -2.86 7.27
C LEU A 151 -2.56 -2.53 8.76
N ALA A 152 -3.70 -2.31 9.45
CA ALA A 152 -3.72 -2.05 10.89
C ALA A 152 -3.13 -3.22 11.69
N ARG A 153 -3.47 -4.46 11.31
CA ARG A 153 -2.95 -5.68 11.93
C ARG A 153 -1.44 -5.82 11.74
N LEU A 154 -0.95 -5.57 10.52
CA LEU A 154 0.46 -5.72 10.18
C LEU A 154 1.35 -4.69 10.87
N VAL A 155 0.95 -3.42 10.91
CA VAL A 155 1.75 -2.35 11.51
C VAL A 155 1.82 -2.43 13.04
N ALA A 156 0.84 -3.07 13.66
CA ALA A 156 0.87 -3.38 15.09
C ALA A 156 1.90 -4.48 15.44
N GLY A 157 2.46 -5.15 14.45
CA GLY A 157 3.49 -6.17 14.60
C GLY A 157 4.91 -5.63 14.76
N ALA A 158 5.91 -6.43 14.37
CA ALA A 158 7.32 -6.12 14.59
C ALA A 158 7.90 -5.05 13.64
N ALA A 159 7.40 -4.97 12.40
CA ALA A 159 7.92 -4.01 11.42
C ALA A 159 7.26 -2.63 11.60
N PRO A 160 8.02 -1.54 11.45
CA PRO A 160 7.50 -0.19 11.66
C PRO A 160 6.68 0.34 10.47
N MET A 161 6.63 -0.41 9.37
CA MET A 161 5.85 -0.09 8.17
C MET A 161 5.20 -1.35 7.61
N ALA A 162 4.02 -1.19 7.05
CA ALA A 162 3.32 -2.25 6.32
C ALA A 162 2.76 -1.73 4.99
N THR A 163 2.60 -2.64 4.05
CA THR A 163 1.95 -2.40 2.75
C THR A 163 1.20 -3.65 2.30
N LEU A 164 0.50 -3.55 1.19
CA LEU A 164 -0.22 -4.66 0.59
C LEU A 164 0.30 -5.01 -0.80
N ALA A 165 0.05 -6.24 -1.20
CA ALA A 165 0.32 -6.72 -2.54
C ALA A 165 -0.77 -7.68 -3.00
N THR A 166 -0.94 -7.78 -4.32
CA THR A 166 -1.87 -8.73 -4.95
C THR A 166 -1.13 -9.57 -5.99
N PRO A 167 -1.50 -10.84 -6.19
CA PRO A 167 -0.90 -11.66 -7.23
C PRO A 167 -1.13 -11.07 -8.62
N PHE A 168 -0.10 -11.06 -9.46
CA PHE A 168 -0.29 -10.83 -10.88
C PHE A 168 -1.02 -12.02 -11.51
N ARG A 169 -1.91 -11.72 -12.47
CA ARG A 169 -2.69 -12.73 -13.23
C ARG A 169 -2.32 -12.76 -14.71
N ARG A 170 -1.72 -11.66 -15.22
CA ARG A 170 -1.42 -11.50 -16.64
C ARG A 170 0.05 -11.13 -16.83
N ALA A 171 0.69 -11.75 -17.81
CA ALA A 171 2.07 -11.47 -18.17
C ALA A 171 2.27 -10.01 -18.60
N ALA A 172 1.31 -9.45 -19.35
CA ALA A 172 1.37 -8.05 -19.78
C ALA A 172 1.42 -7.08 -18.59
N ASP A 173 0.67 -7.35 -17.52
CA ASP A 173 0.68 -6.54 -16.30
C ASP A 173 1.98 -6.72 -15.51
N PHE A 174 2.48 -7.95 -15.42
CA PHE A 174 3.76 -8.24 -14.77
C PHE A 174 4.95 -7.58 -15.48
N LEU A 175 4.94 -7.51 -16.80
CA LEU A 175 5.98 -6.86 -17.59
C LEU A 175 5.86 -5.34 -17.62
N ASN A 176 4.71 -4.76 -17.26
CA ASN A 176 4.47 -3.32 -17.28
C ASN A 176 5.27 -2.62 -16.16
N PRO A 177 6.19 -1.68 -16.46
CA PRO A 177 6.99 -0.98 -15.44
C PRO A 177 6.17 -0.03 -14.56
N ASN A 178 4.96 0.34 -14.97
CA ASN A 178 4.07 1.15 -14.15
C ASN A 178 3.35 0.33 -13.05
N GLN A 179 3.35 -1.00 -13.16
CA GLN A 179 2.88 -1.89 -12.12
C GLN A 179 4.07 -2.41 -11.31
N VAL A 180 4.29 -1.83 -10.15
CA VAL A 180 5.45 -2.13 -9.29
C VAL A 180 5.37 -3.55 -8.75
N LYS A 181 6.50 -4.28 -8.82
CA LYS A 181 6.64 -5.62 -8.26
C LYS A 181 7.17 -5.52 -6.84
N VAL A 182 6.77 -6.47 -6.01
CA VAL A 182 7.38 -6.67 -4.69
C VAL A 182 7.79 -8.12 -4.55
N VAL A 183 9.04 -8.33 -4.15
CA VAL A 183 9.55 -9.66 -3.76
C VAL A 183 9.40 -9.79 -2.25
N VAL A 184 8.73 -10.86 -1.83
CA VAL A 184 8.35 -11.09 -0.43
C VAL A 184 9.16 -12.26 0.13
N ARG A 185 9.71 -12.07 1.31
CA ARG A 185 10.42 -13.08 2.11
C ARG A 185 9.44 -14.09 2.70
N GLY A 186 9.92 -15.28 3.06
CA GLY A 186 9.09 -16.33 3.67
C GLY A 186 8.40 -15.94 4.99
N ASP A 187 8.88 -14.89 5.67
CA ASP A 187 8.28 -14.33 6.88
C ASP A 187 7.36 -13.13 6.63
N GLY A 188 7.07 -12.82 5.36
CA GLY A 188 6.16 -11.77 4.95
C GLY A 188 6.79 -10.38 4.81
N ARG A 189 8.10 -10.22 5.03
CA ARG A 189 8.78 -8.94 4.81
C ARG A 189 9.14 -8.72 3.35
N ALA A 190 9.12 -7.48 2.89
CA ALA A 190 9.61 -7.11 1.58
C ALA A 190 11.13 -7.30 1.50
N LEU A 191 11.59 -7.93 0.41
CA LEU A 191 13.00 -7.95 0.03
C LEU A 191 13.36 -6.78 -0.86
N LEU A 192 12.49 -6.48 -1.85
CA LEU A 192 12.73 -5.42 -2.83
C LEU A 192 11.42 -5.02 -3.50
N PHE A 193 11.30 -3.73 -3.81
CA PHE A 193 10.32 -3.20 -4.75
C PHE A 193 11.03 -2.77 -6.03
N SER A 194 10.46 -3.07 -7.20
CA SER A 194 11.05 -2.67 -8.48
C SER A 194 10.01 -2.52 -9.59
N ARG A 195 10.32 -1.65 -10.54
CA ARG A 195 9.57 -1.55 -11.80
C ARG A 195 9.92 -2.69 -12.77
N SER A 196 11.12 -3.27 -12.61
CA SER A 196 11.54 -4.42 -13.40
C SER A 196 10.74 -5.68 -13.07
N PRO A 197 10.51 -6.60 -14.03
CA PRO A 197 9.94 -7.91 -13.74
C PRO A 197 10.88 -8.69 -12.81
N LEU A 198 10.36 -9.07 -11.65
CA LEU A 198 11.06 -9.86 -10.63
C LEU A 198 10.13 -10.97 -10.13
N PRO A 199 10.64 -12.24 -10.01
CA PRO A 199 11.99 -12.71 -10.30
C PRO A 199 12.27 -12.86 -11.81
N TYR A 200 13.57 -12.93 -12.19
CA TYR A 200 13.97 -13.28 -13.54
C TYR A 200 13.82 -14.80 -13.77
N VAL A 201 13.16 -15.18 -14.83
CA VAL A 201 12.88 -16.59 -15.16
C VAL A 201 14.03 -17.16 -16.01
N ARG A 202 15.03 -17.72 -15.34
CA ARG A 202 16.28 -18.18 -15.98
C ARG A 202 16.04 -19.21 -17.08
N ASP A 203 15.25 -20.24 -16.79
CA ASP A 203 15.03 -21.39 -17.68
C ASP A 203 14.19 -21.06 -18.92
N ARG A 204 13.59 -19.87 -18.95
CA ARG A 204 12.81 -19.35 -20.08
C ARG A 204 13.46 -18.10 -20.71
N GLY A 205 14.69 -17.76 -20.34
CA GLY A 205 15.36 -16.57 -20.84
C GLY A 205 14.63 -15.26 -20.46
N GLY A 206 13.87 -15.26 -19.37
CA GLY A 206 13.05 -14.14 -18.94
C GLY A 206 11.62 -14.10 -19.54
N ALA A 207 11.30 -14.99 -20.49
CA ALA A 207 9.96 -15.05 -21.09
C ALA A 207 8.92 -15.60 -20.09
N VAL A 208 7.76 -14.95 -20.01
CA VAL A 208 6.64 -15.36 -19.18
C VAL A 208 5.33 -15.31 -19.97
N ASP A 209 4.40 -16.18 -19.61
CA ASP A 209 3.01 -16.20 -20.05
C ASP A 209 2.07 -16.08 -18.84
N ASP A 210 0.79 -15.88 -19.09
CA ASP A 210 -0.22 -15.69 -18.04
C ASP A 210 -0.28 -16.91 -17.10
N ALA A 211 -0.15 -18.11 -17.63
CA ALA A 211 -0.20 -19.35 -16.85
C ALA A 211 1.00 -19.43 -15.89
N TRP A 212 2.19 -19.06 -16.36
CA TRP A 212 3.37 -19.03 -15.51
C TRP A 212 3.25 -17.98 -14.40
N VAL A 213 2.84 -16.76 -14.75
CA VAL A 213 2.68 -15.66 -13.79
C VAL A 213 1.67 -16.02 -12.72
N ALA A 214 0.54 -16.61 -13.09
CA ALA A 214 -0.52 -17.02 -12.15
C ALA A 214 -0.09 -18.15 -11.22
N ALA A 215 0.85 -19.01 -11.65
CA ALA A 215 1.33 -20.16 -10.87
C ALA A 215 2.51 -19.83 -9.93
N HIS A 216 3.10 -18.64 -10.03
CA HIS A 216 4.31 -18.28 -9.29
C HIS A 216 4.07 -17.06 -8.38
N PRO A 217 4.90 -16.87 -7.34
CA PRO A 217 4.76 -15.76 -6.39
C PRO A 217 5.20 -14.42 -7.00
N CYS A 218 4.48 -13.98 -8.02
CA CYS A 218 4.65 -12.70 -8.67
C CYS A 218 3.62 -11.73 -8.11
N TYR A 219 4.06 -10.73 -7.34
CA TYR A 219 3.17 -9.83 -6.62
C TYR A 219 3.28 -8.38 -7.13
N LYS A 220 2.11 -7.78 -7.39
CA LYS A 220 1.94 -6.35 -7.63
C LYS A 220 1.83 -5.64 -6.29
N HIS A 221 2.69 -4.67 -6.05
CA HIS A 221 2.59 -3.78 -4.92
C HIS A 221 1.39 -2.84 -5.06
N LEU A 222 0.67 -2.64 -3.95
CA LEU A 222 -0.42 -1.67 -3.84
C LEU A 222 0.05 -0.45 -3.05
N GLY A 223 -0.34 0.75 -3.50
CA GLY A 223 0.06 2.04 -2.88
C GLY A 223 -0.63 2.35 -1.55
N LEU A 224 -1.01 1.32 -0.81
CA LEU A 224 -1.63 1.40 0.51
C LEU A 224 -0.59 1.07 1.58
N TYR A 225 -0.51 1.90 2.63
CA TYR A 225 0.53 1.74 3.65
C TYR A 225 -0.02 1.92 5.06
N ALA A 226 0.71 1.39 6.02
CA ALA A 226 0.57 1.77 7.41
C ALA A 226 1.94 2.01 8.02
N TYR A 227 2.02 2.97 8.92
CA TYR A 227 3.25 3.40 9.57
C TYR A 227 3.08 3.43 11.07
N ARG A 228 4.11 3.03 11.80
CA ARG A 228 4.25 3.47 13.18
C ARG A 228 4.64 4.94 13.22
N ALA A 229 4.11 5.67 14.19
CA ALA A 229 4.33 7.11 14.32
C ALA A 229 5.81 7.48 14.43
N ASP A 230 6.63 6.64 15.09
CA ASP A 230 8.07 6.87 15.25
C ASP A 230 8.83 6.78 13.91
N LEU A 231 8.48 5.84 13.03
CA LEU A 231 9.05 5.79 11.69
C LEU A 231 8.52 6.95 10.82
N LEU A 232 7.22 7.22 10.87
CA LEU A 232 6.61 8.30 10.08
C LEU A 232 7.24 9.65 10.39
N GLU A 233 7.48 9.97 11.66
CA GLU A 233 8.16 11.21 12.05
C GLU A 233 9.62 11.27 11.57
N ARG A 234 10.32 10.13 11.57
CA ARG A 234 11.71 10.04 11.07
C ARG A 234 11.80 10.08 9.57
N PHE A 235 10.76 9.66 8.86
CA PHE A 235 10.79 9.46 7.41
C PHE A 235 11.28 10.70 6.66
N ALA A 236 10.78 11.89 7.01
CA ALA A 236 11.19 13.16 6.41
C ALA A 236 12.70 13.48 6.63
N SER A 237 13.31 12.93 7.68
CA SER A 237 14.73 13.12 7.99
C SER A 237 15.64 12.01 7.42
N LEU A 238 15.08 10.91 6.92
CA LEU A 238 15.85 9.86 6.26
C LEU A 238 16.42 10.39 4.94
N PRO A 239 17.70 10.17 4.66
CA PRO A 239 18.28 10.55 3.37
C PRO A 239 17.59 9.79 2.24
N PRO A 240 17.28 10.46 1.11
CA PRO A 240 16.74 9.79 -0.07
C PRO A 240 17.66 8.64 -0.51
N GLY A 241 17.08 7.45 -0.68
CA GLY A 241 17.80 6.26 -1.08
C GLY A 241 18.28 6.33 -2.53
N ARG A 242 19.32 5.58 -2.87
CA ARG A 242 19.83 5.51 -4.25
C ARG A 242 18.84 4.83 -5.18
N TYR A 243 18.29 3.69 -4.77
CA TYR A 243 17.29 2.96 -5.54
C TYR A 243 15.95 3.70 -5.58
N GLU A 244 15.57 4.36 -4.48
CA GLU A 244 14.44 5.28 -4.48
C GLU A 244 14.54 6.33 -5.60
N GLN A 245 15.71 6.96 -5.75
CA GLN A 245 15.94 7.99 -6.75
C GLN A 245 15.93 7.46 -8.18
N ILE A 246 16.40 6.21 -8.41
CA ILE A 246 16.43 5.56 -9.72
C ILE A 246 15.03 5.07 -10.10
N GLU A 247 14.38 4.31 -9.22
CA GLU A 247 13.09 3.67 -9.47
C GLU A 247 11.91 4.63 -9.26
N LYS A 248 12.13 5.77 -8.58
CA LYS A 248 11.06 6.69 -8.13
C LYS A 248 10.01 5.95 -7.30
N LEU A 249 10.50 5.17 -6.33
CA LEU A 249 9.72 4.36 -5.41
C LEU A 249 10.10 4.73 -3.97
N GLU A 250 9.29 5.54 -3.32
CA GLU A 250 9.57 6.15 -2.02
C GLU A 250 9.78 5.12 -0.90
N GLN A 251 9.07 3.99 -0.95
CA GLN A 251 9.22 2.91 0.03
C GLN A 251 10.60 2.25 0.02
N LEU A 252 11.39 2.40 -1.05
CA LEU A 252 12.78 1.93 -1.07
C LEU A 252 13.65 2.68 -0.08
N ARG A 253 13.37 3.96 0.23
CA ARG A 253 14.06 4.73 1.28
C ARG A 253 14.05 3.98 2.62
N VAL A 254 12.92 3.38 2.99
CA VAL A 254 12.76 2.62 4.23
C VAL A 254 13.68 1.41 4.25
N LEU A 255 13.68 0.61 3.16
CA LEU A 255 14.53 -0.56 3.04
C LEU A 255 16.03 -0.19 2.99
N GLU A 256 16.40 0.86 2.25
CA GLU A 256 17.79 1.32 2.13
C GLU A 256 18.34 1.87 3.46
N ASN A 257 17.48 2.33 4.37
CA ASN A 257 17.84 2.75 5.72
C ASN A 257 17.71 1.63 6.77
N GLY A 258 17.55 0.36 6.34
CA GLY A 258 17.60 -0.81 7.20
C GLY A 258 16.32 -1.10 8.00
N TYR A 259 15.19 -0.51 7.62
CA TYR A 259 13.91 -0.83 8.22
C TYR A 259 13.17 -1.90 7.43
N ASP A 260 12.43 -2.77 8.13
CA ASP A 260 11.57 -3.77 7.51
C ASP A 260 10.21 -3.18 7.11
N ILE A 261 9.64 -3.70 6.03
CA ILE A 261 8.28 -3.44 5.58
C ILE A 261 7.53 -4.77 5.52
N MET A 262 6.44 -4.93 6.28
CA MET A 262 5.57 -6.09 6.16
C MET A 262 4.68 -5.98 4.94
N VAL A 263 4.48 -7.08 4.23
CA VAL A 263 3.63 -7.16 3.04
C VAL A 263 2.46 -8.09 3.32
N GLY A 264 1.24 -7.55 3.34
CA GLY A 264 0.02 -8.34 3.36
C GLY A 264 -0.40 -8.70 1.93
N LEU A 265 -0.95 -9.90 1.77
CA LEU A 265 -1.51 -10.33 0.48
C LEU A 265 -3.03 -10.15 0.47
N THR A 266 -3.56 -9.63 -0.62
CA THR A 266 -4.99 -9.45 -0.86
C THR A 266 -5.35 -9.88 -2.27
N GLU A 267 -6.54 -10.44 -2.44
CA GLU A 267 -7.11 -10.71 -3.77
C GLU A 267 -7.93 -9.52 -4.29
N ASP A 268 -8.23 -8.53 -3.44
CA ASP A 268 -9.01 -7.37 -3.83
C ASP A 268 -8.16 -6.45 -4.73
N PRO A 269 -8.59 -6.17 -5.97
CA PRO A 269 -7.90 -5.24 -6.84
C PRO A 269 -8.10 -3.81 -6.34
N THR A 270 -7.07 -2.97 -6.53
CA THR A 270 -7.21 -1.52 -6.43
C THR A 270 -7.26 -0.90 -7.83
N ILE A 271 -8.08 0.13 -7.99
CA ILE A 271 -8.11 0.96 -9.19
C ILE A 271 -7.79 2.38 -8.74
N GLY A 272 -6.53 2.77 -8.89
CA GLY A 272 -6.13 4.15 -8.71
C GLY A 272 -6.61 5.02 -9.87
N VAL A 273 -7.15 6.19 -9.58
CA VAL A 273 -7.58 7.15 -10.60
C VAL A 273 -6.47 8.18 -10.82
N ASP A 274 -5.59 7.91 -11.78
CA ASP A 274 -4.42 8.75 -12.08
C ASP A 274 -4.57 9.54 -13.38
N THR A 275 -5.45 9.08 -14.28
CA THR A 275 -5.69 9.67 -15.59
C THR A 275 -7.22 9.82 -15.84
N PRO A 276 -7.63 10.63 -16.81
CA PRO A 276 -9.04 10.71 -17.23
C PRO A 276 -9.62 9.34 -17.65
N GLU A 277 -8.79 8.47 -18.23
CA GLU A 277 -9.17 7.12 -18.63
C GLU A 277 -9.49 6.24 -17.42
N ASP A 278 -8.71 6.39 -16.31
CA ASP A 278 -8.99 5.68 -15.07
C ASP A 278 -10.28 6.16 -14.42
N ALA A 279 -10.58 7.47 -14.52
CA ALA A 279 -11.86 8.02 -14.04
C ALA A 279 -13.06 7.39 -14.76
N LYS A 280 -12.96 7.19 -16.09
CA LYS A 280 -14.00 6.47 -16.85
C LYS A 280 -14.14 5.01 -16.43
N ARG A 281 -13.01 4.31 -16.21
CA ARG A 281 -13.03 2.93 -15.71
C ARG A 281 -13.69 2.83 -14.33
N PHE A 282 -13.43 3.81 -13.47
CA PHE A 282 -14.08 3.86 -12.17
C PHE A 282 -15.60 4.11 -12.33
N GLU A 283 -16.02 5.00 -13.22
CA GLU A 283 -17.43 5.25 -13.54
C GLU A 283 -18.13 3.99 -14.05
N GLU A 284 -17.50 3.26 -14.97
CA GLU A 284 -17.98 1.96 -15.47
C GLU A 284 -18.11 0.92 -14.35
N ALA A 285 -17.14 0.89 -13.41
CA ALA A 285 -17.19 -0.01 -12.26
C ALA A 285 -18.34 0.33 -11.30
N LEU A 286 -18.70 1.61 -11.14
CA LEU A 286 -19.87 2.03 -10.37
C LEU A 286 -21.17 1.56 -11.04
N ASP A 287 -21.27 1.62 -12.37
CA ASP A 287 -22.45 1.14 -13.12
C ASP A 287 -22.65 -0.38 -13.00
N ALA A 288 -21.57 -1.14 -12.89
CA ALA A 288 -21.63 -2.59 -12.75
C ALA A 288 -22.06 -3.07 -11.35
N GLN A 289 -22.04 -2.17 -10.35
CA GLN A 289 -22.41 -2.47 -8.94
C GLN A 289 -23.84 -2.02 -8.57
N GLY A 290 -24.50 -1.22 -9.40
CA GLY A 290 -25.87 -0.74 -9.22
C GLY A 290 -26.86 -1.53 -10.02
#